data_206b2f092d16f1750feec8e9666ab325
#
_entry.id   206b2f092d16f1750feec8e9666ab325
#
_cell.length_a   1.000
_cell.length_b   1.000
_cell.length_c   1.000
_cell.angle_alpha   90.00
_cell.angle_beta   90.00
_cell.angle_gamma   90.00
#
_symmetry.space_group_name_H-M   'P 1'
#
loop_
_entity.id
_entity.type
_entity.pdbx_description
1 polymer ?
#
loop_
_entity_poly.entity_id
_entity_poly.type
_entity_poly.pdbx_seq_one_letter_code
_entity_poly.pdbx_strand_id
1 'polypeptide(L)'
;LVLLLSGGISVWADSPAVSGENEKVTLRVANWEEYIDEGGWDEEEAIDLDDRNQTVIFGDHSMVEDFEQWYLDTYGVQVEVEYSTFGNNEDLYNQLTLGNSFDLICPSEYMFMKLIAEQKLQPLSEEFFDEQREENYYVRGVSDYIRNIFDTNTIQGEPWSKYAAGYMWGTTGIVYNPEEITKEEASHWSILADPKYKGQVTIKDNVRDSYFAALGILNEEELLQEDFLTADDRLERIAQKMNQTDEETVGKAEDILKQMKENAYSFESDSGKADMVTGKVLANYQWSGDAVYTLDQAEVDDYTLAYAVPEECTNVWFDGWVMLKDGIGDDTAKQQAAEA
;
A
#
# COMPACT_ATOMS: atom_id res chain seq x y z
N LEU A 1 -10.61 43.62 -67.84
CA LEU A 1 -10.13 42.47 -67.05
C LEU A 1 -9.69 42.98 -65.69
N VAL A 2 -10.51 42.87 -64.70
CA VAL A 2 -10.22 43.30 -63.33
C VAL A 2 -9.95 42.07 -62.50
N LEU A 3 -8.72 41.92 -62.00
CA LEU A 3 -8.37 40.90 -61.01
C LEU A 3 -8.66 41.44 -59.59
N LEU A 4 -9.56 40.79 -58.90
CA LEU A 4 -9.79 40.99 -57.48
C LEU A 4 -8.89 40.05 -56.72
N LEU A 5 -7.90 40.58 -56.01
CA LEU A 5 -7.10 39.91 -55.00
C LEU A 5 -7.84 39.96 -53.67
N SER A 6 -8.40 38.82 -53.24
CA SER A 6 -8.96 38.65 -51.90
C SER A 6 -7.80 38.34 -50.94
N GLY A 7 -7.38 39.32 -50.18
CA GLY A 7 -6.48 39.15 -49.07
C GLY A 7 -7.21 38.49 -47.88
N GLY A 8 -6.89 37.25 -47.61
CA GLY A 8 -7.30 36.58 -46.37
C GLY A 8 -6.51 37.13 -45.20
N ILE A 9 -7.19 37.80 -44.28
CA ILE A 9 -6.66 38.16 -42.97
C ILE A 9 -6.69 36.89 -42.11
N SER A 10 -5.54 36.28 -41.90
CA SER A 10 -5.38 35.26 -40.83
C SER A 10 -5.46 35.97 -39.51
N VAL A 11 -6.60 35.80 -38.82
CA VAL A 11 -6.68 36.16 -37.41
C VAL A 11 -5.95 35.06 -36.64
N TRP A 12 -4.73 35.39 -36.23
CA TRP A 12 -4.07 34.61 -35.18
C TRP A 12 -4.86 34.87 -33.92
N ALA A 13 -5.52 33.81 -33.40
CA ALA A 13 -6.04 33.84 -32.04
C ALA A 13 -4.82 34.07 -31.14
N ASP A 14 -4.82 35.19 -30.44
CA ASP A 14 -3.89 35.42 -29.34
C ASP A 14 -4.15 34.32 -28.28
N SER A 15 -3.23 33.39 -28.18
CA SER A 15 -3.09 32.61 -26.94
C SER A 15 -2.93 33.61 -25.81
N PRO A 16 -3.62 33.50 -24.70
CA PRO A 16 -3.40 34.35 -23.56
C PRO A 16 -1.92 34.25 -23.18
N ALA A 17 -1.24 35.39 -23.21
CA ALA A 17 0.12 35.49 -22.71
C ALA A 17 0.09 35.02 -21.24
N VAL A 18 0.83 33.97 -20.95
CA VAL A 18 1.14 33.55 -19.59
C VAL A 18 1.90 34.69 -18.94
N SER A 19 1.18 35.52 -18.20
CA SER A 19 1.75 36.58 -17.40
C SER A 19 2.27 36.01 -16.10
N GLY A 20 3.55 35.87 -16.00
CA GLY A 20 4.31 36.17 -14.82
C GLY A 20 4.33 35.17 -13.71
N GLU A 21 5.36 35.02 -13.02
CA GLU A 21 5.71 34.27 -11.81
C GLU A 21 5.27 32.78 -11.91
N ASN A 22 6.24 31.89 -12.03
CA ASN A 22 6.00 30.44 -12.01
C ASN A 22 5.15 30.13 -10.77
N GLU A 23 3.88 29.85 -10.98
CA GLU A 23 3.01 29.36 -9.91
C GLU A 23 3.61 28.04 -9.44
N LYS A 24 4.16 28.04 -8.25
CA LYS A 24 4.71 26.86 -7.59
C LYS A 24 3.59 26.19 -6.82
N VAL A 25 3.32 24.95 -7.13
CA VAL A 25 2.38 24.10 -6.37
C VAL A 25 3.17 23.33 -5.31
N THR A 26 2.73 23.40 -4.05
CA THR A 26 3.31 22.58 -2.99
C THR A 26 2.34 21.46 -2.63
N LEU A 27 2.81 20.20 -2.68
CA LEU A 27 2.08 19.01 -2.24
C LEU A 27 2.69 18.46 -0.95
N ARG A 28 1.89 18.34 0.09
CA ARG A 28 2.26 17.65 1.33
C ARG A 28 1.80 16.22 1.26
N VAL A 29 2.76 15.31 1.17
CA VAL A 29 2.53 13.89 0.95
C VAL A 29 2.96 13.10 2.19
N ALA A 30 2.13 12.15 2.61
CA ALA A 30 2.51 11.19 3.63
C ALA A 30 2.31 9.75 3.15
N ASN A 31 3.35 8.93 3.35
CA ASN A 31 3.36 7.53 2.94
C ASN A 31 3.97 6.65 4.05
N TRP A 32 3.98 5.36 3.85
CA TRP A 32 4.71 4.41 4.68
C TRP A 32 6.21 4.64 4.59
N GLU A 33 6.93 4.25 5.63
CA GLU A 33 8.40 4.16 5.59
C GLU A 33 8.83 3.13 4.54
N GLU A 34 9.94 3.37 3.83
CA GLU A 34 10.51 2.47 2.82
C GLU A 34 9.52 2.04 1.70
N TYR A 35 8.65 2.94 1.26
CA TYR A 35 7.52 2.61 0.37
C TYR A 35 7.54 3.32 -0.99
N ILE A 36 8.58 4.07 -1.28
CA ILE A 36 8.93 4.61 -2.59
C ILE A 36 10.44 4.50 -2.80
N ASP A 37 10.88 4.62 -4.04
CA ASP A 37 12.29 4.72 -4.35
C ASP A 37 12.85 6.08 -3.88
N GLU A 38 13.87 6.03 -3.02
CA GLU A 38 14.58 7.20 -2.51
C GLU A 38 15.79 7.60 -3.37
N GLY A 39 16.07 6.84 -4.43
CA GLY A 39 17.22 7.08 -5.32
C GLY A 39 18.56 6.71 -4.73
N GLY A 40 19.63 7.09 -5.44
CA GLY A 40 21.00 6.90 -4.97
C GLY A 40 21.50 5.47 -5.11
N TRP A 41 20.94 4.70 -6.04
CA TRP A 41 21.38 3.33 -6.35
C TRP A 41 22.79 3.31 -6.92
N ASP A 42 23.54 2.26 -6.64
CA ASP A 42 24.79 1.98 -7.30
C ASP A 42 24.54 1.52 -8.76
N GLU A 43 25.48 1.77 -9.67
CA GLU A 43 25.35 1.37 -11.10
C GLU A 43 25.07 -0.15 -11.27
N GLU A 44 25.48 -0.98 -10.31
CA GLU A 44 25.25 -2.42 -10.31
C GLU A 44 23.79 -2.82 -9.95
N GLU A 45 23.03 -1.90 -9.37
CA GLU A 45 21.63 -2.08 -8.96
C GLU A 45 20.63 -1.66 -10.05
N ALA A 46 21.12 -1.16 -11.19
CA ALA A 46 20.27 -0.73 -12.30
C ALA A 46 19.33 -1.87 -12.77
N ILE A 47 18.07 -1.53 -12.97
CA ILE A 47 17.04 -2.48 -13.40
C ILE A 47 16.86 -2.42 -14.91
N ASP A 48 17.12 -3.54 -15.60
CA ASP A 48 16.77 -3.72 -17.01
C ASP A 48 15.35 -4.33 -17.10
N LEU A 49 14.42 -3.57 -17.65
CA LEU A 49 13.03 -3.99 -17.76
C LEU A 49 12.78 -5.04 -18.86
N ASP A 50 13.81 -5.38 -19.69
CA ASP A 50 13.67 -6.31 -20.80
C ASP A 50 12.43 -6.00 -21.69
N ASP A 51 12.06 -4.74 -21.77
CA ASP A 51 10.97 -4.26 -22.59
C ASP A 51 11.41 -4.03 -24.04
N ARG A 52 10.46 -3.72 -24.93
CA ARG A 52 10.76 -3.45 -26.36
C ARG A 52 11.67 -2.24 -26.57
N ASN A 53 11.75 -1.37 -25.59
CA ASN A 53 12.52 -0.13 -25.63
C ASN A 53 13.90 -0.29 -24.99
N GLN A 54 14.18 -1.45 -24.38
CA GLN A 54 15.39 -1.71 -23.60
C GLN A 54 15.58 -0.64 -22.51
N THR A 55 14.51 -0.35 -21.78
CA THR A 55 14.51 0.65 -20.73
C THR A 55 15.34 0.15 -19.55
N VAL A 56 16.27 0.97 -19.09
CA VAL A 56 17.06 0.74 -17.88
C VAL A 56 16.71 1.82 -16.86
N ILE A 57 16.41 1.41 -15.66
CA ILE A 57 16.16 2.30 -14.51
C ILE A 57 17.47 2.36 -13.72
N PHE A 58 18.04 3.55 -13.59
CA PHE A 58 19.33 3.74 -12.92
C PHE A 58 19.19 4.10 -11.44
N GLY A 59 18.06 4.63 -11.01
CA GLY A 59 17.82 5.00 -9.60
C GLY A 59 18.69 6.14 -9.08
N ASP A 60 19.20 7.01 -9.96
CA ASP A 60 20.03 8.16 -9.59
C ASP A 60 19.26 9.17 -8.74
N HIS A 61 17.97 9.35 -9.03
CA HIS A 61 17.07 10.27 -8.37
C HIS A 61 15.98 9.51 -7.61
N SER A 62 15.47 10.15 -6.57
CA SER A 62 14.28 9.65 -5.89
C SER A 62 13.03 9.77 -6.78
N MET A 63 12.02 8.95 -6.51
CA MET A 63 10.71 9.06 -7.18
C MET A 63 10.11 10.47 -7.06
N VAL A 64 10.35 11.15 -5.94
CA VAL A 64 9.90 12.55 -5.74
C VAL A 64 10.59 13.50 -6.70
N GLU A 65 11.93 13.42 -6.81
CA GLU A 65 12.70 14.28 -7.73
C GLU A 65 12.32 14.03 -9.19
N ASP A 66 12.13 12.76 -9.56
CA ASP A 66 11.71 12.39 -10.92
C ASP A 66 10.30 12.89 -11.22
N PHE A 67 9.37 12.80 -10.25
CA PHE A 67 8.01 13.33 -10.38
C PHE A 67 8.02 14.86 -10.56
N GLU A 68 8.76 15.59 -9.75
CA GLU A 68 8.85 17.05 -9.82
C GLU A 68 9.39 17.51 -11.20
N GLN A 69 10.43 16.83 -11.71
CA GLN A 69 11.00 17.12 -13.01
C GLN A 69 10.03 16.74 -14.15
N TRP A 70 9.43 15.55 -14.08
CA TRP A 70 8.46 15.10 -15.06
C TRP A 70 7.24 16.03 -15.16
N TYR A 71 6.74 16.49 -14.00
CA TYR A 71 5.59 17.40 -13.96
C TYR A 71 5.93 18.75 -14.58
N LEU A 72 7.13 19.28 -14.28
CA LEU A 72 7.62 20.51 -14.89
C LEU A 72 7.74 20.37 -16.42
N ASP A 73 8.33 19.27 -16.90
CA ASP A 73 8.54 19.03 -18.33
C ASP A 73 7.22 18.81 -19.09
N THR A 74 6.24 18.17 -18.43
CA THR A 74 4.94 17.81 -19.04
C THR A 74 3.97 18.98 -19.04
N TYR A 75 3.86 19.70 -17.92
CA TYR A 75 2.83 20.73 -17.72
C TYR A 75 3.40 22.16 -17.66
N GLY A 76 4.71 22.33 -17.56
CA GLY A 76 5.35 23.65 -17.43
C GLY A 76 5.09 24.34 -16.09
N VAL A 77 4.63 23.58 -15.07
CA VAL A 77 4.33 24.05 -13.72
C VAL A 77 5.32 23.42 -12.74
N GLN A 78 5.90 24.23 -11.86
CA GLN A 78 6.79 23.72 -10.83
C GLN A 78 5.97 23.14 -9.67
N VAL A 79 6.19 21.86 -9.33
CA VAL A 79 5.69 21.23 -8.11
C VAL A 79 6.83 21.08 -7.12
N GLU A 80 6.55 21.24 -5.85
CA GLU A 80 7.42 20.88 -4.72
C GLU A 80 6.68 19.89 -3.84
N VAL A 81 7.26 18.72 -3.63
CA VAL A 81 6.69 17.68 -2.78
C VAL A 81 7.34 17.73 -1.39
N GLU A 82 6.56 18.08 -0.38
CA GLU A 82 6.93 17.94 1.03
C GLU A 82 6.58 16.52 1.47
N TYR A 83 7.51 15.58 1.28
CA TYR A 83 7.31 14.16 1.58
C TYR A 83 7.61 13.86 3.05
N SER A 84 6.74 13.05 3.66
CA SER A 84 6.90 12.57 5.03
C SER A 84 6.39 11.14 5.17
N THR A 85 6.80 10.44 6.22
CA THR A 85 6.43 9.05 6.46
C THR A 85 5.66 8.87 7.76
N PHE A 86 4.95 7.72 7.87
CA PHE A 86 4.29 7.27 9.08
C PHE A 86 4.50 5.77 9.27
N GLY A 87 4.58 5.32 10.53
CA GLY A 87 4.85 3.92 10.85
C GLY A 87 3.61 3.02 10.85
N ASN A 88 2.41 3.58 11.05
CA ASN A 88 1.14 2.84 11.00
C ASN A 88 -0.05 3.78 10.74
N ASN A 89 -1.19 3.20 10.33
CA ASN A 89 -2.41 3.96 9.99
C ASN A 89 -3.01 4.72 11.19
N GLU A 90 -2.86 4.21 12.39
CA GLU A 90 -3.38 4.82 13.62
C GLU A 90 -2.60 6.10 13.94
N ASP A 91 -1.29 6.10 13.74
CA ASP A 91 -0.44 7.29 13.89
C ASP A 91 -0.76 8.34 12.84
N LEU A 92 -0.92 7.93 11.56
CA LEU A 92 -1.41 8.82 10.50
C LEU A 92 -2.75 9.46 10.89
N TYR A 93 -3.72 8.66 11.35
CA TYR A 93 -5.02 9.18 11.75
C TYR A 93 -4.94 10.12 12.95
N ASN A 94 -4.08 9.82 13.92
CA ASN A 94 -3.81 10.69 15.04
C ASN A 94 -3.22 12.03 14.60
N GLN A 95 -2.26 12.02 13.66
CA GLN A 95 -1.69 13.24 13.08
C GLN A 95 -2.78 14.10 12.42
N LEU A 96 -3.66 13.49 11.61
CA LEU A 96 -4.79 14.19 10.99
C LEU A 96 -5.75 14.79 12.03
N THR A 97 -6.01 14.06 13.12
CA THR A 97 -6.89 14.52 14.20
C THR A 97 -6.27 15.67 14.99
N LEU A 98 -4.96 15.70 15.12
CA LEU A 98 -4.21 16.79 15.78
C LEU A 98 -4.06 18.03 14.90
N GLY A 99 -4.52 17.98 13.66
CA GLY A 99 -4.54 19.12 12.74
C GLY A 99 -3.33 19.21 11.81
N ASN A 100 -2.53 18.14 11.70
CA ASN A 100 -1.55 18.03 10.63
C ASN A 100 -2.29 17.99 9.29
N SER A 101 -1.83 18.76 8.35
CA SER A 101 -2.48 18.91 7.05
C SER A 101 -1.60 18.27 5.97
N PHE A 102 -2.13 17.22 5.35
CA PHE A 102 -1.58 16.62 4.15
C PHE A 102 -2.52 16.84 2.97
N ASP A 103 -1.99 16.79 1.78
CA ASP A 103 -2.76 16.92 0.54
C ASP A 103 -3.05 15.54 -0.06
N LEU A 104 -2.04 14.65 -0.04
CA LEU A 104 -2.08 13.28 -0.55
C LEU A 104 -1.51 12.33 0.50
N ILE A 105 -2.17 11.21 0.75
CA ILE A 105 -1.73 10.18 1.69
C ILE A 105 -1.95 8.78 1.10
N CYS A 106 -1.15 7.80 1.51
CA CYS A 106 -1.25 6.40 1.05
C CYS A 106 -1.55 5.45 2.22
N PRO A 107 -2.74 5.45 2.80
CA PRO A 107 -3.11 4.52 3.87
C PRO A 107 -3.62 3.18 3.34
N SER A 108 -3.73 2.19 4.25
CA SER A 108 -4.42 0.94 3.94
C SER A 108 -5.93 1.13 3.79
N GLU A 109 -6.59 0.16 3.14
CA GLU A 109 -8.00 0.22 2.77
C GLU A 109 -8.92 0.53 3.95
N TYR A 110 -8.71 -0.04 5.12
CA TYR A 110 -9.56 0.22 6.28
C TYR A 110 -9.50 1.65 6.78
N MET A 111 -8.35 2.32 6.56
CA MET A 111 -8.19 3.71 6.95
C MET A 111 -8.83 4.64 5.92
N PHE A 112 -8.63 4.41 4.60
CA PHE A 112 -9.34 5.24 3.63
C PHE A 112 -10.85 4.98 3.65
N MET A 113 -11.32 3.77 3.95
CA MET A 113 -12.74 3.48 4.20
C MET A 113 -13.30 4.33 5.34
N LYS A 114 -12.55 4.44 6.43
CA LYS A 114 -12.89 5.33 7.57
C LYS A 114 -12.97 6.79 7.13
N LEU A 115 -11.98 7.26 6.37
CA LEU A 115 -11.93 8.63 5.87
C LEU A 115 -13.05 8.93 4.86
N ILE A 116 -13.45 7.96 4.02
CA ILE A 116 -14.65 8.06 3.15
C ILE A 116 -15.90 8.22 4.02
N ALA A 117 -16.08 7.36 5.02
CA ALA A 117 -17.24 7.41 5.93
C ALA A 117 -17.33 8.75 6.69
N GLU A 118 -16.20 9.35 7.02
CA GLU A 118 -16.09 10.66 7.67
C GLU A 118 -16.15 11.83 6.68
N GLN A 119 -16.27 11.57 5.37
CA GLN A 119 -16.33 12.58 4.29
C GLN A 119 -15.09 13.49 4.24
N LYS A 120 -13.93 12.96 4.59
CA LYS A 120 -12.65 13.69 4.63
C LYS A 120 -11.87 13.63 3.32
N LEU A 121 -12.27 12.77 2.39
CA LEU A 121 -11.56 12.60 1.12
C LEU A 121 -12.13 13.47 0.00
N GLN A 122 -11.24 13.99 -0.83
CA GLN A 122 -11.54 14.64 -2.09
C GLN A 122 -11.74 13.55 -3.16
N PRO A 123 -12.83 13.58 -3.95
CA PRO A 123 -13.00 12.65 -5.05
C PRO A 123 -11.93 12.87 -6.13
N LEU A 124 -11.53 11.79 -6.79
CA LEU A 124 -10.76 11.85 -8.04
C LEU A 124 -11.62 12.50 -9.14
N SER A 125 -10.99 13.28 -10.00
CA SER A 125 -11.66 14.00 -11.08
C SER A 125 -12.09 13.09 -12.23
N GLU A 126 -12.99 13.55 -13.10
CA GLU A 126 -13.31 12.84 -14.33
C GLU A 126 -12.10 12.74 -15.26
N GLU A 127 -11.20 13.72 -15.21
CA GLU A 127 -9.97 13.76 -16.02
C GLU A 127 -8.98 12.67 -15.60
N PHE A 128 -8.91 12.30 -14.32
CA PHE A 128 -8.12 11.19 -13.84
C PHE A 128 -8.53 9.85 -14.48
N PHE A 129 -9.79 9.67 -14.82
CA PHE A 129 -10.31 8.45 -15.43
C PHE A 129 -10.30 8.45 -16.97
N ASP A 130 -9.77 9.49 -17.61
CA ASP A 130 -9.69 9.58 -19.07
C ASP A 130 -8.54 8.69 -19.58
N GLU A 131 -8.87 7.50 -20.10
CA GLU A 131 -7.94 6.53 -20.68
C GLU A 131 -7.29 7.03 -22.00
N GLN A 132 -7.77 8.12 -22.59
CA GLN A 132 -7.23 8.67 -23.83
C GLN A 132 -6.04 9.60 -23.57
N ARG A 133 -5.85 10.04 -22.33
CA ARG A 133 -4.69 10.84 -21.94
C ARG A 133 -3.49 9.93 -21.76
N GLU A 134 -2.40 10.24 -22.47
CA GLU A 134 -1.16 9.43 -22.44
C GLU A 134 -0.50 9.43 -21.06
N GLU A 135 -0.64 10.51 -20.31
CA GLU A 135 -0.10 10.71 -18.98
C GLU A 135 -0.89 10.00 -17.86
N ASN A 136 -2.08 9.48 -18.12
CA ASN A 136 -2.87 8.73 -17.13
C ASN A 136 -2.39 7.28 -17.02
N TYR A 137 -1.20 7.08 -16.47
CA TYR A 137 -0.55 5.77 -16.38
C TYR A 137 -1.34 4.79 -15.52
N TYR A 138 -1.87 5.23 -14.38
CA TYR A 138 -2.64 4.38 -13.48
C TYR A 138 -3.85 3.74 -14.17
N VAL A 139 -4.71 4.54 -14.77
CA VAL A 139 -5.97 4.08 -15.37
C VAL A 139 -5.72 3.11 -16.53
N ARG A 140 -4.62 3.29 -17.24
CA ARG A 140 -4.22 2.44 -18.37
C ARG A 140 -3.45 1.19 -17.95
N GLY A 141 -2.76 1.22 -16.81
CA GLY A 141 -1.87 0.18 -16.34
C GLY A 141 -2.39 -0.66 -15.19
N VAL A 142 -3.38 -0.16 -14.43
CA VAL A 142 -3.93 -0.90 -13.29
C VAL A 142 -4.54 -2.23 -13.74
N SER A 143 -4.24 -3.31 -13.00
CA SER A 143 -4.78 -4.63 -13.32
C SER A 143 -6.30 -4.69 -13.16
N ASP A 144 -6.95 -5.53 -13.96
CA ASP A 144 -8.40 -5.75 -13.86
C ASP A 144 -8.83 -6.24 -12.47
N TYR A 145 -7.95 -6.97 -11.78
CA TYR A 145 -8.21 -7.44 -10.42
C TYR A 145 -8.34 -6.27 -9.44
N ILE A 146 -7.35 -5.37 -9.42
CA ILE A 146 -7.36 -4.19 -8.54
C ILE A 146 -8.52 -3.26 -8.90
N ARG A 147 -8.71 -2.98 -10.18
CA ARG A 147 -9.83 -2.16 -10.66
C ARG A 147 -11.15 -2.71 -10.15
N ASN A 148 -11.41 -4.02 -10.32
CA ASN A 148 -12.65 -4.64 -9.86
C ASN A 148 -12.82 -4.55 -8.34
N ILE A 149 -11.77 -4.73 -7.55
CA ILE A 149 -11.83 -4.60 -6.09
C ILE A 149 -12.24 -3.18 -5.70
N PHE A 150 -11.61 -2.16 -6.29
CA PHE A 150 -11.87 -0.77 -5.95
C PHE A 150 -13.24 -0.29 -6.44
N ASP A 151 -13.74 -0.81 -7.57
CA ASP A 151 -15.04 -0.45 -8.13
C ASP A 151 -16.21 -1.12 -7.40
N THR A 152 -16.02 -2.35 -6.91
CA THR A 152 -17.11 -3.14 -6.31
C THR A 152 -17.26 -2.94 -4.81
N ASN A 153 -16.18 -2.59 -4.11
CA ASN A 153 -16.24 -2.29 -2.69
C ASN A 153 -16.74 -0.87 -2.45
N THR A 154 -17.72 -0.73 -1.56
CA THR A 154 -18.38 0.56 -1.32
C THR A 154 -18.46 0.89 0.17
N ILE A 155 -18.39 2.18 0.47
CA ILE A 155 -18.68 2.75 1.79
C ILE A 155 -19.81 3.77 1.64
N GLN A 156 -20.89 3.57 2.37
CA GLN A 156 -22.09 4.43 2.30
C GLN A 156 -22.66 4.60 0.87
N GLY A 157 -22.45 3.58 0.01
CA GLY A 157 -22.89 3.58 -1.39
C GLY A 157 -21.91 4.20 -2.37
N GLU A 158 -20.79 4.72 -1.92
CA GLU A 158 -19.71 5.27 -2.75
C GLU A 158 -18.63 4.21 -2.99
N PRO A 159 -18.21 3.95 -4.23
CA PRO A 159 -17.12 3.00 -4.51
C PRO A 159 -15.77 3.55 -4.04
N TRP A 160 -14.84 2.66 -3.69
CA TRP A 160 -13.50 3.05 -3.31
C TRP A 160 -12.78 3.79 -4.44
N SER A 161 -12.95 3.33 -5.68
CA SER A 161 -12.33 3.93 -6.88
C SER A 161 -12.67 5.40 -7.08
N LYS A 162 -13.77 5.90 -6.50
CA LYS A 162 -14.11 7.32 -6.55
C LYS A 162 -13.11 8.20 -5.79
N TYR A 163 -12.42 7.64 -4.79
CA TYR A 163 -11.57 8.40 -3.87
C TYR A 163 -10.14 7.91 -3.81
N ALA A 164 -9.88 6.66 -4.22
CA ALA A 164 -8.61 6.00 -4.03
C ALA A 164 -8.08 5.39 -5.33
N ALA A 165 -6.79 5.62 -5.59
CA ALA A 165 -6.02 4.90 -6.59
C ALA A 165 -5.19 3.81 -5.88
N GLY A 166 -5.39 2.53 -6.22
CA GLY A 166 -4.66 1.43 -5.61
C GLY A 166 -3.16 1.53 -5.91
N TYR A 167 -2.33 1.34 -4.92
CA TYR A 167 -0.87 1.43 -5.02
C TYR A 167 -0.22 0.06 -4.85
N MET A 168 -0.23 -0.46 -3.63
CA MET A 168 0.32 -1.76 -3.30
C MET A 168 -0.76 -2.68 -2.75
N TRP A 169 -0.54 -3.98 -2.84
CA TRP A 169 -1.38 -4.99 -2.21
C TRP A 169 -0.57 -6.23 -1.91
N GLY A 170 -1.02 -7.00 -0.95
CA GLY A 170 -0.34 -8.23 -0.61
C GLY A 170 -1.14 -9.09 0.36
N THR A 171 -0.44 -10.11 0.85
CA THR A 171 -0.94 -11.03 1.87
C THR A 171 -0.08 -10.93 3.13
N THR A 172 -0.50 -11.61 4.18
CA THR A 172 0.30 -11.80 5.39
C THR A 172 0.64 -13.27 5.57
N GLY A 173 1.75 -13.54 6.22
CA GLY A 173 2.20 -14.91 6.47
C GLY A 173 3.39 -14.97 7.41
N ILE A 174 4.11 -16.06 7.35
CA ILE A 174 5.24 -16.35 8.24
C ILE A 174 6.53 -16.46 7.41
N VAL A 175 7.48 -15.56 7.65
CA VAL A 175 8.88 -15.76 7.25
C VAL A 175 9.52 -16.68 8.30
N TYR A 176 10.24 -17.70 7.87
CA TYR A 176 10.81 -18.68 8.79
C TYR A 176 12.15 -19.23 8.31
N ASN A 177 12.94 -19.75 9.24
CA ASN A 177 14.17 -20.50 8.94
C ASN A 177 13.83 -21.98 8.65
N PRO A 178 13.98 -22.48 7.40
CA PRO A 178 13.60 -23.84 7.03
C PRO A 178 14.54 -24.93 7.61
N GLU A 179 15.68 -24.58 8.19
CA GLU A 179 16.55 -25.53 8.89
C GLU A 179 16.02 -25.89 10.28
N GLU A 180 15.23 -25.00 10.89
CA GLU A 180 14.74 -25.15 12.27
C GLU A 180 13.21 -25.37 12.34
N ILE A 181 12.47 -24.88 11.34
CA ILE A 181 11.01 -24.91 11.28
C ILE A 181 10.59 -25.60 9.98
N THR A 182 9.73 -26.58 10.07
CA THR A 182 9.18 -27.22 8.87
C THR A 182 8.15 -26.32 8.17
N LYS A 183 7.98 -26.50 6.86
CA LYS A 183 6.94 -25.77 6.12
C LYS A 183 5.55 -26.00 6.71
N GLU A 184 5.24 -27.20 7.19
CA GLU A 184 3.97 -27.54 7.80
C GLU A 184 3.75 -26.69 9.07
N GLU A 185 4.74 -26.60 9.96
CA GLU A 185 4.65 -25.77 11.17
C GLU A 185 4.48 -24.28 10.84
N ALA A 186 5.21 -23.77 9.83
CA ALA A 186 5.10 -22.38 9.40
C ALA A 186 3.79 -22.06 8.64
N SER A 187 3.08 -23.09 8.16
CA SER A 187 1.81 -22.92 7.43
C SER A 187 0.59 -22.78 8.33
N HIS A 188 0.80 -22.48 9.63
CA HIS A 188 -0.28 -22.28 10.60
C HIS A 188 -0.01 -21.08 11.49
N TRP A 189 -1.05 -20.28 11.75
CA TRP A 189 -0.94 -19.14 12.67
C TRP A 189 -0.56 -19.56 14.08
N SER A 190 -0.87 -20.80 14.47
CA SER A 190 -0.57 -21.37 15.79
C SER A 190 0.93 -21.41 16.14
N ILE A 191 1.82 -21.33 15.16
CA ILE A 191 3.27 -21.21 15.39
C ILE A 191 3.62 -19.99 16.27
N LEU A 192 2.86 -18.88 16.15
CA LEU A 192 3.09 -17.65 16.92
C LEU A 192 2.83 -17.84 18.44
N ALA A 193 2.04 -18.84 18.80
CA ALA A 193 1.70 -19.16 20.18
C ALA A 193 2.35 -20.49 20.67
N ASP A 194 3.08 -21.22 19.82
CA ASP A 194 3.66 -22.51 20.16
C ASP A 194 4.84 -22.35 21.13
N PRO A 195 4.76 -22.91 22.36
CA PRO A 195 5.85 -22.83 23.34
C PRO A 195 7.19 -23.42 22.86
N LYS A 196 7.19 -24.26 21.83
CA LYS A 196 8.41 -24.78 21.19
C LYS A 196 9.32 -23.66 20.71
N TYR A 197 8.72 -22.56 20.25
CA TYR A 197 9.42 -21.41 19.67
C TYR A 197 9.47 -20.19 20.60
N LYS A 198 9.32 -20.41 21.90
CA LYS A 198 9.29 -19.31 22.87
C LYS A 198 10.55 -18.44 22.80
N GLY A 199 10.35 -17.13 22.63
CA GLY A 199 11.43 -16.16 22.48
C GLY A 199 12.12 -16.17 21.11
N GLN A 200 11.54 -16.88 20.12
CA GLN A 200 12.11 -17.05 18.78
C GLN A 200 11.14 -16.63 17.65
N VAL A 201 10.04 -16.01 18.00
CA VAL A 201 9.05 -15.50 17.05
C VAL A 201 8.82 -14.01 17.26
N THR A 202 8.61 -13.26 16.20
CA THR A 202 8.18 -11.86 16.26
C THR A 202 6.81 -11.69 15.64
N ILE A 203 6.05 -10.72 16.13
CA ILE A 203 4.64 -10.49 15.81
C ILE A 203 4.47 -9.01 15.48
N LYS A 204 3.60 -8.68 14.51
CA LYS A 204 3.32 -7.29 14.16
C LYS A 204 2.71 -6.52 15.34
N ASP A 205 3.30 -5.36 15.66
CA ASP A 205 2.76 -4.38 16.61
C ASP A 205 1.67 -3.54 15.96
N ASN A 206 0.66 -4.24 15.48
CA ASN A 206 -0.51 -3.70 14.82
C ASN A 206 -1.75 -4.46 15.32
N VAL A 207 -2.74 -3.71 15.82
CA VAL A 207 -3.92 -4.31 16.43
C VAL A 207 -4.71 -5.19 15.45
N ARG A 208 -4.77 -4.83 14.17
CA ARG A 208 -5.51 -5.60 13.17
C ARG A 208 -4.80 -6.89 12.82
N ASP A 209 -3.51 -6.82 12.52
CA ASP A 209 -2.71 -7.98 12.15
C ASP A 209 -2.63 -8.98 13.31
N SER A 210 -2.30 -8.52 14.52
CA SER A 210 -2.25 -9.39 15.69
C SER A 210 -3.61 -10.01 16.03
N TYR A 211 -4.70 -9.24 15.91
CA TYR A 211 -6.05 -9.75 16.13
C TYR A 211 -6.44 -10.77 15.05
N PHE A 212 -6.10 -10.52 13.79
CA PHE A 212 -6.31 -11.45 12.68
C PHE A 212 -5.62 -12.79 12.94
N ALA A 213 -4.34 -12.78 13.31
CA ALA A 213 -3.61 -14.00 13.66
C ALA A 213 -4.26 -14.74 14.82
N ALA A 214 -4.71 -14.01 15.86
CA ALA A 214 -5.42 -14.62 16.99
C ALA A 214 -6.76 -15.27 16.58
N LEU A 215 -7.51 -14.63 15.65
CA LEU A 215 -8.73 -15.25 15.09
C LEU A 215 -8.39 -16.47 14.21
N GLY A 216 -7.28 -16.45 13.48
CA GLY A 216 -6.79 -17.61 12.73
C GLY A 216 -6.55 -18.80 13.65
N ILE A 217 -5.82 -18.59 14.75
CA ILE A 217 -5.58 -19.62 15.78
C ILE A 217 -6.91 -20.07 16.42
N LEU A 218 -7.80 -19.14 16.77
CA LEU A 218 -9.08 -19.45 17.39
C LEU A 218 -9.97 -20.36 16.53
N ASN A 219 -9.93 -20.16 15.23
CA ASN A 219 -10.80 -20.85 14.29
C ASN A 219 -10.08 -21.97 13.51
N GLU A 220 -8.79 -22.24 13.76
CA GLU A 220 -7.96 -23.19 13.04
C GLU A 220 -8.65 -24.53 12.80
N GLU A 221 -9.17 -25.17 13.86
CA GLU A 221 -9.83 -26.47 13.78
C GLU A 221 -11.02 -26.47 12.80
N GLU A 222 -11.83 -25.41 12.80
CA GLU A 222 -12.99 -25.32 11.91
C GLU A 222 -12.59 -24.97 10.48
N LEU A 223 -11.65 -24.01 10.29
CA LEU A 223 -11.21 -23.55 8.97
C LEU A 223 -10.52 -24.65 8.16
N LEU A 224 -9.89 -25.62 8.83
CA LEU A 224 -9.18 -26.74 8.20
C LEU A 224 -10.04 -28.00 8.02
N GLN A 225 -11.30 -28.00 8.45
CA GLN A 225 -12.19 -29.15 8.20
C GLN A 225 -12.48 -29.31 6.70
N GLU A 226 -12.51 -30.55 6.24
CA GLU A 226 -12.77 -30.87 4.81
C GLU A 226 -14.10 -30.28 4.31
N ASP A 227 -15.15 -30.34 5.13
CA ASP A 227 -16.45 -29.77 4.82
C ASP A 227 -16.40 -28.23 4.67
N PHE A 228 -15.52 -27.58 5.42
CA PHE A 228 -15.32 -26.14 5.32
C PHE A 228 -14.51 -25.79 4.08
N LEU A 229 -13.41 -26.51 3.84
CA LEU A 229 -12.49 -26.28 2.71
C LEU A 229 -13.17 -26.46 1.34
N THR A 230 -14.18 -27.35 1.27
CA THR A 230 -14.91 -27.67 0.04
C THR A 230 -16.23 -26.94 -0.12
N ALA A 231 -16.64 -26.12 0.86
CA ALA A 231 -17.91 -25.37 0.82
C ALA A 231 -17.91 -24.28 -0.27
N ASP A 232 -19.00 -24.17 -1.02
CA ASP A 232 -19.17 -23.13 -2.06
C ASP A 232 -19.13 -21.71 -1.47
N ASP A 233 -19.55 -21.53 -0.21
CA ASP A 233 -19.58 -20.27 0.53
C ASP A 233 -18.35 -20.06 1.43
N ARG A 234 -17.26 -20.82 1.19
CA ARG A 234 -16.05 -20.80 2.03
C ARG A 234 -15.53 -19.39 2.28
N LEU A 235 -15.39 -18.59 1.21
CA LEU A 235 -14.81 -17.22 1.31
C LEU A 235 -15.69 -16.31 2.17
N GLU A 236 -17.02 -16.39 2.02
CA GLU A 236 -17.94 -15.62 2.84
C GLU A 236 -17.87 -16.04 4.32
N ARG A 237 -17.78 -17.33 4.59
CA ARG A 237 -17.63 -17.87 5.97
C ARG A 237 -16.30 -17.47 6.59
N ILE A 238 -15.19 -17.48 5.83
CA ILE A 238 -13.89 -16.96 6.30
C ILE A 238 -14.06 -15.49 6.66
N ALA A 239 -14.60 -14.67 5.76
CA ALA A 239 -14.80 -13.25 6.01
C ALA A 239 -15.64 -12.98 7.26
N GLN A 240 -16.72 -13.74 7.48
CA GLN A 240 -17.53 -13.64 8.68
C GLN A 240 -16.74 -13.96 9.95
N LYS A 241 -15.95 -15.04 9.96
CA LYS A 241 -15.16 -15.44 11.12
C LYS A 241 -14.02 -14.49 11.43
N MET A 242 -13.29 -14.07 10.40
CA MET A 242 -12.09 -13.24 10.55
C MET A 242 -12.42 -11.74 10.78
N ASN A 243 -13.70 -11.37 10.78
CA ASN A 243 -14.18 -10.04 11.12
C ASN A 243 -15.08 -10.03 12.37
N GLN A 244 -15.11 -11.10 13.17
CA GLN A 244 -15.88 -11.15 14.40
C GLN A 244 -15.30 -10.20 15.45
N THR A 245 -16.17 -9.38 16.07
CA THR A 245 -15.81 -8.40 17.10
C THR A 245 -16.81 -8.39 18.25
N ASP A 246 -17.62 -9.46 18.41
CA ASP A 246 -18.48 -9.62 19.55
C ASP A 246 -17.67 -9.88 20.84
N GLU A 247 -18.24 -9.57 21.99
CA GLU A 247 -17.54 -9.59 23.28
C GLU A 247 -16.97 -10.99 23.63
N GLU A 248 -17.66 -12.07 23.24
CA GLU A 248 -17.19 -13.44 23.49
C GLU A 248 -15.96 -13.75 22.64
N THR A 249 -16.00 -13.44 21.35
CA THR A 249 -14.89 -13.67 20.43
C THR A 249 -13.68 -12.82 20.79
N VAL A 250 -13.88 -11.54 21.12
CA VAL A 250 -12.82 -10.65 21.58
C VAL A 250 -12.16 -11.19 22.85
N GLY A 251 -12.95 -11.69 23.81
CA GLY A 251 -12.39 -12.30 25.03
C GLY A 251 -11.53 -13.54 24.77
N LYS A 252 -11.94 -14.40 23.84
CA LYS A 252 -11.15 -15.58 23.43
C LYS A 252 -9.86 -15.17 22.69
N ALA A 253 -9.96 -14.21 21.78
CA ALA A 253 -8.82 -13.67 21.05
C ALA A 253 -7.82 -12.99 22.02
N GLU A 254 -8.30 -12.28 23.04
CA GLU A 254 -7.44 -11.70 24.08
C GLU A 254 -6.60 -12.77 24.80
N ASP A 255 -7.19 -13.92 25.13
CA ASP A 255 -6.45 -15.02 25.77
C ASP A 255 -5.38 -15.61 24.85
N ILE A 256 -5.66 -15.71 23.55
CA ILE A 256 -4.66 -16.13 22.53
C ILE A 256 -3.56 -15.07 22.37
N LEU A 257 -3.92 -13.80 22.28
CA LEU A 257 -2.94 -12.69 22.21
C LEU A 257 -2.00 -12.65 23.43
N LYS A 258 -2.50 -13.00 24.63
CA LYS A 258 -1.66 -13.15 25.82
C LYS A 258 -0.68 -14.30 25.67
N GLN A 259 -1.10 -15.44 25.10
CA GLN A 259 -0.20 -16.57 24.83
C GLN A 259 0.85 -16.20 23.78
N MET A 260 0.42 -15.56 22.67
CA MET A 260 1.33 -15.04 21.66
C MET A 260 2.38 -14.08 22.27
N LYS A 261 1.93 -13.17 23.15
CA LYS A 261 2.80 -12.24 23.87
C LYS A 261 3.82 -12.94 24.78
N GLU A 262 3.40 -13.97 25.51
CA GLU A 262 4.30 -14.76 26.36
C GLU A 262 5.31 -15.57 25.54
N ASN A 263 4.97 -15.90 24.31
CA ASN A 263 5.78 -16.67 23.37
C ASN A 263 6.73 -15.80 22.55
N ALA A 264 6.31 -14.59 22.19
CA ALA A 264 7.06 -13.70 21.31
C ALA A 264 8.40 -13.27 21.90
N TYR A 265 9.40 -13.11 21.03
CA TYR A 265 10.61 -12.35 21.29
C TYR A 265 10.25 -10.86 21.44
N SER A 266 9.49 -10.32 20.47
CA SER A 266 8.98 -8.95 20.50
C SER A 266 7.73 -8.81 19.63
N PHE A 267 6.96 -7.74 19.89
CA PHE A 267 6.08 -7.13 18.91
C PHE A 267 6.91 -6.07 18.17
N GLU A 268 6.73 -5.95 16.87
CA GLU A 268 7.54 -5.10 16.01
C GLU A 268 6.74 -4.60 14.79
N SER A 269 7.13 -3.48 14.22
CA SER A 269 6.56 -2.96 12.98
C SER A 269 7.47 -3.21 11.77
N ASP A 270 8.78 -2.97 11.95
CA ASP A 270 9.78 -3.06 10.88
C ASP A 270 10.99 -3.95 11.23
N SER A 271 11.44 -3.94 12.47
CA SER A 271 12.68 -4.61 12.91
C SER A 271 12.72 -6.14 12.70
N GLY A 272 11.56 -6.76 12.42
CA GLY A 272 11.45 -8.20 12.16
C GLY A 272 12.26 -8.65 10.95
N LYS A 273 12.39 -7.83 9.91
CA LYS A 273 13.25 -8.08 8.75
C LYS A 273 14.70 -8.35 9.17
N ALA A 274 15.29 -7.40 9.87
CA ALA A 274 16.68 -7.52 10.35
C ALA A 274 16.86 -8.63 11.40
N ASP A 275 15.86 -8.86 12.27
CA ASP A 275 15.89 -9.94 13.25
C ASP A 275 15.91 -11.32 12.59
N MET A 276 15.21 -11.49 11.43
CA MET A 276 15.25 -12.71 10.63
C MET A 276 16.59 -12.90 9.90
N VAL A 277 17.06 -11.88 9.17
CA VAL A 277 18.31 -11.96 8.39
C VAL A 277 19.51 -12.25 9.30
N THR A 278 19.52 -11.69 10.51
CA THR A 278 20.61 -11.92 11.49
C THR A 278 20.46 -13.24 12.27
N GLY A 279 19.42 -14.02 12.03
CA GLY A 279 19.15 -15.28 12.74
C GLY A 279 18.82 -15.10 14.23
N LYS A 280 18.38 -13.92 14.64
CA LYS A 280 18.02 -13.61 16.02
C LYS A 280 16.70 -14.26 16.43
N VAL A 281 15.78 -14.42 15.48
CA VAL A 281 14.54 -15.13 15.63
C VAL A 281 14.38 -16.15 14.52
N LEU A 282 13.53 -17.14 14.71
CA LEU A 282 13.33 -18.26 13.78
C LEU A 282 12.07 -18.10 12.91
N ALA A 283 11.11 -17.29 13.37
CA ALA A 283 9.90 -16.98 12.62
C ALA A 283 9.46 -15.53 12.86
N ASN A 284 8.90 -14.92 11.82
CA ASN A 284 8.37 -13.57 11.86
C ASN A 284 7.03 -13.51 11.13
N TYR A 285 6.00 -12.98 11.81
CA TYR A 285 4.75 -12.62 11.16
C TYR A 285 5.00 -11.39 10.27
N GLN A 286 4.85 -11.54 8.95
CA GLN A 286 5.26 -10.52 8.00
C GLN A 286 4.28 -10.32 6.85
N TRP A 287 4.26 -9.11 6.30
CA TRP A 287 3.62 -8.77 5.04
C TRP A 287 4.43 -9.34 3.87
N SER A 288 3.74 -9.74 2.80
CA SER A 288 4.39 -10.44 1.67
C SER A 288 5.47 -9.61 0.97
N GLY A 289 5.32 -8.29 0.87
CA GLY A 289 6.33 -7.41 0.29
C GLY A 289 7.63 -7.42 1.11
N ASP A 290 7.53 -7.17 2.42
CA ASP A 290 8.65 -7.24 3.34
C ASP A 290 9.26 -8.64 3.45
N ALA A 291 8.44 -9.68 3.25
CA ALA A 291 8.94 -11.06 3.21
C ALA A 291 9.87 -11.26 2.01
N VAL A 292 9.50 -10.78 0.82
CA VAL A 292 10.37 -10.84 -0.38
C VAL A 292 11.69 -10.14 -0.09
N TYR A 293 11.65 -8.89 0.36
CA TYR A 293 12.85 -8.14 0.73
C TYR A 293 13.72 -8.89 1.75
N THR A 294 13.09 -9.47 2.80
CA THR A 294 13.81 -10.22 3.84
C THR A 294 14.51 -11.46 3.29
N LEU A 295 13.86 -12.17 2.37
CA LEU A 295 14.43 -13.36 1.72
C LEU A 295 15.62 -12.96 0.84
N ASP A 296 15.47 -11.89 0.04
CA ASP A 296 16.53 -11.39 -0.85
C ASP A 296 17.76 -10.93 -0.04
N GLN A 297 17.55 -10.21 1.06
CA GLN A 297 18.66 -9.81 1.96
C GLN A 297 19.34 -11.00 2.62
N ALA A 298 18.59 -12.02 3.02
CA ALA A 298 19.18 -13.23 3.60
C ALA A 298 20.02 -14.01 2.57
N GLU A 299 19.59 -14.05 1.31
CA GLU A 299 20.34 -14.71 0.22
C GLU A 299 21.69 -14.03 -0.04
N VAL A 300 21.77 -12.71 0.06
CA VAL A 300 23.05 -11.95 -0.03
C VAL A 300 24.05 -12.39 1.04
N ASP A 301 23.57 -12.75 2.23
CA ASP A 301 24.39 -13.22 3.35
C ASP A 301 24.57 -14.76 3.39
N ASP A 302 24.27 -15.46 2.29
CA ASP A 302 24.29 -16.94 2.21
C ASP A 302 23.38 -17.64 3.26
N TYR A 303 22.30 -16.95 3.69
CA TYR A 303 21.35 -17.43 4.69
C TYR A 303 20.00 -17.72 4.03
N THR A 304 19.47 -18.93 4.20
CA THR A 304 18.21 -19.32 3.54
C THR A 304 17.02 -19.06 4.48
N LEU A 305 16.09 -18.24 4.02
CA LEU A 305 14.79 -18.08 4.62
C LEU A 305 13.68 -18.53 3.67
N ALA A 306 12.50 -18.78 4.20
CA ALA A 306 11.32 -19.14 3.41
C ALA A 306 10.08 -18.41 3.93
N TYR A 307 9.07 -18.29 3.08
CA TYR A 307 7.79 -17.69 3.41
C TYR A 307 6.66 -18.71 3.25
N ALA A 308 5.78 -18.77 4.23
CA ALA A 308 4.59 -19.61 4.21
C ALA A 308 3.33 -18.77 4.45
N VAL A 309 2.31 -19.01 3.65
CA VAL A 309 0.96 -18.47 3.86
C VAL A 309 0.18 -19.49 4.67
N PRO A 310 -0.41 -19.13 5.82
CA PRO A 310 -1.19 -20.05 6.64
C PRO A 310 -2.38 -20.66 5.92
N GLU A 311 -2.58 -21.97 6.12
CA GLU A 311 -3.59 -22.77 5.42
C GLU A 311 -5.02 -22.44 5.86
N GLU A 312 -5.20 -21.94 7.07
CA GLU A 312 -6.49 -21.50 7.59
C GLU A 312 -7.07 -20.38 6.74
N CYS A 313 -6.30 -19.32 6.61
CA CYS A 313 -6.57 -18.16 5.74
C CYS A 313 -5.45 -17.13 5.87
N THR A 314 -5.43 -16.18 4.96
CA THR A 314 -4.59 -14.99 5.07
C THR A 314 -5.42 -13.72 4.86
N ASN A 315 -4.94 -12.62 5.40
CA ASN A 315 -5.46 -11.30 5.07
C ASN A 315 -4.93 -10.86 3.69
N VAL A 316 -5.79 -10.30 2.87
CA VAL A 316 -5.40 -9.56 1.66
C VAL A 316 -5.61 -8.08 1.95
N TRP A 317 -4.53 -7.32 1.93
CA TRP A 317 -4.55 -5.89 2.20
C TRP A 317 -4.28 -5.09 0.93
N PHE A 318 -4.75 -3.85 0.92
CA PHE A 318 -4.57 -2.89 -0.15
C PHE A 318 -4.19 -1.55 0.43
N ASP A 319 -3.18 -0.90 -0.15
CA ASP A 319 -2.87 0.49 0.11
C ASP A 319 -3.23 1.32 -1.11
N GLY A 320 -3.67 2.54 -0.90
CA GLY A 320 -4.11 3.40 -2.00
C GLY A 320 -3.88 4.88 -1.71
N TRP A 321 -3.52 5.59 -2.76
CA TRP A 321 -3.39 7.03 -2.73
C TRP A 321 -4.75 7.69 -2.64
N VAL A 322 -4.93 8.56 -1.67
CA VAL A 322 -6.15 9.34 -1.47
C VAL A 322 -5.84 10.80 -1.16
N MET A 323 -6.63 11.69 -1.73
CA MET A 323 -6.53 13.13 -1.50
C MET A 323 -7.37 13.55 -0.29
N LEU A 324 -6.81 14.39 0.58
CA LEU A 324 -7.53 14.96 1.72
C LEU A 324 -8.25 16.25 1.31
N LYS A 325 -9.54 16.31 1.62
CA LYS A 325 -10.39 17.46 1.29
C LYS A 325 -9.88 18.77 1.90
N ASP A 326 -9.43 18.72 3.16
CA ASP A 326 -8.91 19.90 3.86
C ASP A 326 -7.54 20.36 3.32
N GLY A 327 -6.78 19.44 2.70
CA GLY A 327 -5.50 19.75 2.09
C GLY A 327 -5.65 20.33 0.68
N ILE A 328 -6.41 19.66 -0.18
CA ILE A 328 -6.66 20.08 -1.56
C ILE A 328 -7.57 21.31 -1.63
N GLY A 329 -8.68 21.29 -0.88
CA GLY A 329 -9.67 22.38 -0.91
C GLY A 329 -10.27 22.59 -2.30
N ASP A 330 -10.40 23.86 -2.70
CA ASP A 330 -10.87 24.28 -4.02
C ASP A 330 -9.70 24.57 -4.99
N ASP A 331 -8.46 24.18 -4.65
CA ASP A 331 -7.27 24.43 -5.45
C ASP A 331 -7.15 23.39 -6.58
N THR A 332 -7.56 23.79 -7.77
CA THR A 332 -7.53 22.91 -8.95
C THR A 332 -6.12 22.56 -9.43
N ALA A 333 -5.15 23.47 -9.27
CA ALA A 333 -3.77 23.20 -9.66
C ALA A 333 -3.14 22.15 -8.73
N LYS A 334 -3.44 22.25 -7.43
CA LYS A 334 -3.02 21.27 -6.43
C LYS A 334 -3.69 19.91 -6.66
N GLN A 335 -5.00 19.87 -6.98
CA GLN A 335 -5.68 18.64 -7.31
C GLN A 335 -5.07 17.97 -8.55
N GLN A 336 -4.81 18.72 -9.61
CA GLN A 336 -4.17 18.19 -10.82
C GLN A 336 -2.77 17.63 -10.54
N ALA A 337 -1.99 18.29 -9.69
CA ALA A 337 -0.67 17.81 -9.31
C ALA A 337 -0.74 16.55 -8.42
N ALA A 338 -1.76 16.42 -7.58
CA ALA A 338 -1.96 15.24 -6.74
C ALA A 338 -2.51 14.03 -7.52
N GLU A 339 -3.21 14.25 -8.63
CA GLU A 339 -3.75 13.20 -9.50
C GLU A 339 -2.74 12.73 -10.57
N ALA A 340 -1.67 13.49 -10.82
CA ALA A 340 -0.62 13.18 -11.79
C ALA A 340 0.36 12.14 -11.29
#